data_3b3f2777ba276965916c0c94731e5d27
#
_entry.id   3b3f2777ba276965916c0c94731e5d27
#
_cell.length_a   1.000
_cell.length_b   1.000
_cell.length_c   1.000
_cell.angle_alpha   90.00
_cell.angle_beta   90.00
_cell.angle_gamma   90.00
#
_symmetry.space_group_name_H-M   'P 1'
#
loop_
_entity.id
_entity.type
_entity.pdbx_description
1 polymer ?
#
loop_
_entity_poly.entity_id
_entity_poly.type
_entity_poly.pdbx_seq_one_letter_code
_entity_poly.pdbx_strand_id
1 'polypeptide(L)'
;MASNGSWTALASTLRNLSQLLPGQSDPNGEADLYYRRACLAASEERYDVAMVFCAKAFEVAPRHLPARLLAARIQDRGLHNLEAAVAAYKKVIALAGYDGGNAHCAAAREALDELVQKA
;
A
#
# COMPACT_ATOMS: atom_id res chain seq x y z
N MET A 1 -31.22 -22.89 8.81
CA MET A 1 -31.43 -21.95 8.36
C MET A 1 -30.40 -21.43 7.67
N ALA A 2 -30.56 -21.04 6.93
CA ALA A 2 -29.76 -20.46 6.14
C ALA A 2 -28.58 -19.89 6.59
N SER A 3 -27.98 -20.51 7.47
CA SER A 3 -26.88 -19.93 8.11
C SER A 3 -25.80 -19.49 7.16
N ASN A 4 -25.33 -20.35 6.28
CA ASN A 4 -24.26 -19.95 5.39
C ASN A 4 -24.74 -18.97 4.33
N GLY A 5 -25.90 -19.23 3.75
CA GLY A 5 -26.46 -18.33 2.77
C GLY A 5 -26.80 -16.98 3.36
N SER A 6 -27.36 -16.98 4.57
CA SER A 6 -27.69 -15.74 5.25
C SER A 6 -26.45 -14.95 5.60
N TRP A 7 -25.42 -15.63 6.03
CA TRP A 7 -24.19 -14.97 6.40
C TRP A 7 -23.54 -14.31 5.18
N THR A 8 -23.50 -15.03 4.07
CA THR A 8 -22.94 -14.49 2.83
C THR A 8 -23.75 -13.30 2.34
N ALA A 9 -25.08 -13.44 2.38
CA ALA A 9 -25.96 -12.35 1.97
C ALA A 9 -25.80 -11.15 2.89
N LEU A 10 -25.68 -11.38 4.18
CA LEU A 10 -25.48 -10.30 5.14
C LEU A 10 -24.19 -9.57 4.90
N ALA A 11 -23.10 -10.30 4.66
CA ALA A 11 -21.82 -9.69 4.37
C ALA A 11 -21.88 -8.83 3.12
N SER A 12 -22.54 -9.33 2.08
CA SER A 12 -22.73 -8.58 0.84
C SER A 12 -23.57 -7.34 1.07
N THR A 13 -24.64 -7.48 1.85
CA THR A 13 -25.51 -6.36 2.17
C THR A 13 -24.78 -5.28 2.95
N LEU A 14 -23.98 -5.69 3.93
CA LEU A 14 -23.20 -4.74 4.71
C LEU A 14 -22.21 -3.98 3.83
N ARG A 15 -21.59 -4.66 2.89
CA ARG A 15 -20.68 -4.03 1.95
C ARG A 15 -21.41 -3.00 1.10
N ASN A 16 -22.60 -3.36 0.62
CA ASN A 16 -23.40 -2.46 -0.20
C ASN A 16 -23.88 -1.25 0.60
N LEU A 17 -24.26 -1.47 1.85
CA LEU A 17 -24.65 -0.36 2.73
C LEU A 17 -23.51 0.63 2.93
N SER A 18 -22.30 0.12 3.08
CA SER A 18 -21.13 0.99 3.20
C SER A 18 -20.97 1.87 1.99
N GLN A 19 -21.27 1.35 0.80
CA GLN A 19 -21.20 2.11 -0.42
C GLN A 19 -22.30 3.16 -0.53
N LEU A 20 -23.45 2.87 0.05
CA LEU A 20 -24.61 3.78 0.00
C LEU A 20 -24.47 4.94 0.99
N LEU A 21 -23.78 4.73 2.10
CA LEU A 21 -23.65 5.74 3.12
C LEU A 21 -22.41 6.59 2.85
N PRO A 22 -22.56 7.92 2.72
CA PRO A 22 -21.42 8.78 2.50
C PRO A 22 -20.37 8.60 3.60
N GLY A 23 -19.12 8.41 3.19
CA GLY A 23 -18.04 8.25 4.14
C GLY A 23 -17.88 6.86 4.70
N GLN A 24 -18.79 5.95 4.38
CA GLN A 24 -18.69 4.57 4.88
C GLN A 24 -17.87 3.69 3.94
N SER A 25 -17.93 3.98 2.65
CA SER A 25 -17.13 3.27 1.68
C SER A 25 -15.86 4.08 1.45
N ASP A 26 -14.77 3.65 2.05
CA ASP A 26 -13.51 4.37 1.99
C ASP A 26 -12.42 3.48 1.39
N PRO A 27 -12.06 3.70 0.11
CA PRO A 27 -10.98 2.95 -0.51
C PRO A 27 -9.67 3.05 0.26
N ASN A 28 -9.40 4.19 0.87
CA ASN A 28 -8.18 4.35 1.68
C ASN A 28 -8.23 3.48 2.93
N GLY A 29 -9.41 3.34 3.55
CA GLY A 29 -9.58 2.46 4.70
C GLY A 29 -9.31 1.00 4.34
N GLU A 30 -9.82 0.56 3.19
CA GLU A 30 -9.58 -0.79 2.70
C GLU A 30 -8.10 -0.97 2.34
N ALA A 31 -7.51 0.02 1.68
CA ALA A 31 -6.10 -0.01 1.35
C ALA A 31 -5.23 -0.06 2.61
N ASP A 32 -5.64 0.63 3.68
CA ASP A 32 -4.93 0.60 4.96
C ASP A 32 -4.89 -0.81 5.55
N LEU A 33 -5.95 -1.59 5.39
CA LEU A 33 -5.96 -2.98 5.86
C LEU A 33 -4.93 -3.81 5.11
N TYR A 34 -4.87 -3.68 3.80
CA TYR A 34 -3.87 -4.38 3.01
C TYR A 34 -2.46 -3.90 3.35
N TYR A 35 -2.31 -2.60 3.56
CA TYR A 35 -1.03 -2.03 3.96
C TYR A 35 -0.54 -2.64 5.29
N ARG A 36 -1.42 -2.75 6.29
CA ARG A 36 -1.06 -3.35 7.58
C ARG A 36 -0.62 -4.79 7.42
N ARG A 37 -1.32 -5.56 6.57
CA ARG A 37 -0.95 -6.94 6.30
C ARG A 37 0.38 -7.01 5.59
N ALA A 38 0.63 -6.07 4.68
CA ALA A 38 1.92 -5.99 4.00
C ALA A 38 3.04 -5.69 5.01
N CYS A 39 2.81 -4.77 5.94
CA CYS A 39 3.77 -4.44 6.98
C CYS A 39 4.11 -5.66 7.83
N LEU A 40 3.09 -6.44 8.21
CA LEU A 40 3.29 -7.63 9.00
C LEU A 40 4.13 -8.65 8.23
N ALA A 41 3.77 -8.91 6.98
CA ALA A 41 4.52 -9.85 6.16
C ALA A 41 5.96 -9.40 5.98
N ALA A 42 6.18 -8.11 5.76
CA ALA A 42 7.53 -7.57 5.61
C ALA A 42 8.35 -7.72 6.90
N SER A 43 7.71 -7.53 8.05
CA SER A 43 8.39 -7.71 9.33
C SER A 43 8.81 -9.16 9.57
N GLU A 44 8.13 -10.09 8.93
CA GLU A 44 8.47 -11.52 8.97
C GLU A 44 9.38 -11.92 7.81
N GLU A 45 9.87 -10.95 7.08
CA GLU A 45 10.73 -11.15 5.91
C GLU A 45 10.06 -11.96 4.79
N ARG A 46 8.74 -11.96 4.76
CA ARG A 46 7.95 -12.59 3.70
C ARG A 46 7.65 -11.54 2.64
N TYR A 47 8.69 -11.15 1.93
CA TYR A 47 8.64 -10.00 1.03
C TYR A 47 7.73 -10.21 -0.18
N ASP A 48 7.68 -11.42 -0.71
CA ASP A 48 6.79 -11.74 -1.82
C ASP A 48 5.32 -11.59 -1.42
N VAL A 49 4.97 -12.07 -0.23
CA VAL A 49 3.62 -11.93 0.31
C VAL A 49 3.32 -10.45 0.57
N ALA A 50 4.28 -9.73 1.14
CA ALA A 50 4.11 -8.30 1.41
C ALA A 50 3.84 -7.54 0.12
N MET A 51 4.53 -7.86 -0.98
CA MET A 51 4.31 -7.21 -2.26
C MET A 51 2.92 -7.51 -2.82
N VAL A 52 2.39 -8.72 -2.60
CA VAL A 52 1.03 -9.06 -3.00
C VAL A 52 0.02 -8.15 -2.29
N PHE A 53 0.19 -7.95 -0.99
CA PHE A 53 -0.70 -7.06 -0.24
C PHE A 53 -0.54 -5.61 -0.66
N CYS A 54 0.66 -5.16 -0.96
CA CYS A 54 0.87 -3.82 -1.51
C CYS A 54 0.12 -3.66 -2.83
N ALA A 55 0.19 -4.66 -3.71
CA ALA A 55 -0.52 -4.61 -4.99
C ALA A 55 -2.03 -4.53 -4.78
N LYS A 56 -2.56 -5.25 -3.80
CA LYS A 56 -3.98 -5.16 -3.47
C LYS A 56 -4.35 -3.76 -2.97
N ALA A 57 -3.48 -3.14 -2.18
CA ALA A 57 -3.71 -1.77 -1.75
C ALA A 57 -3.74 -0.81 -2.94
N PHE A 58 -2.86 -1.02 -3.94
CA PHE A 58 -2.83 -0.18 -5.13
C PHE A 58 -4.09 -0.33 -5.99
N GLU A 59 -4.68 -1.53 -6.03
CA GLU A 59 -5.92 -1.76 -6.74
C GLU A 59 -7.06 -0.94 -6.16
N VAL A 60 -7.10 -0.86 -4.84
CA VAL A 60 -8.16 -0.15 -4.13
C VAL A 60 -7.89 1.35 -4.12
N ALA A 61 -6.67 1.75 -3.85
CA ALA A 61 -6.29 3.15 -3.75
C ALA A 61 -4.91 3.36 -4.40
N PRO A 62 -4.87 3.64 -5.71
CA PRO A 62 -3.61 3.78 -6.44
C PRO A 62 -2.67 4.86 -5.88
N ARG A 63 -3.21 5.83 -5.17
CA ARG A 63 -2.42 6.93 -4.60
C ARG A 63 -2.15 6.76 -3.11
N HIS A 64 -2.29 5.55 -2.59
CA HIS A 64 -2.04 5.28 -1.18
C HIS A 64 -0.53 5.32 -0.91
N LEU A 65 -0.05 6.46 -0.44
CA LEU A 65 1.38 6.70 -0.27
C LEU A 65 2.08 5.74 0.71
N PRO A 66 1.47 5.41 1.87
CA PRO A 66 2.12 4.45 2.77
C PRO A 66 2.43 3.12 2.10
N ALA A 67 1.49 2.56 1.33
CA ALA A 67 1.69 1.29 0.65
C ALA A 67 2.72 1.43 -0.47
N ARG A 68 2.70 2.56 -1.19
CA ARG A 68 3.69 2.82 -2.23
C ARG A 68 5.10 2.92 -1.67
N LEU A 69 5.24 3.61 -0.53
CA LEU A 69 6.55 3.73 0.12
C LEU A 69 7.02 2.39 0.66
N LEU A 70 6.12 1.61 1.24
CA LEU A 70 6.46 0.27 1.73
C LEU A 70 6.94 -0.63 0.60
N ALA A 71 6.24 -0.61 -0.54
CA ALA A 71 6.63 -1.39 -1.71
C ALA A 71 8.05 -1.02 -2.17
N ALA A 72 8.36 0.27 -2.18
CA ALA A 72 9.69 0.75 -2.54
C ALA A 72 10.75 0.22 -1.57
N ARG A 73 10.46 0.28 -0.27
CA ARG A 73 11.38 -0.21 0.75
C ARG A 73 11.59 -1.72 0.67
N ILE A 74 10.55 -2.46 0.33
CA ILE A 74 10.66 -3.90 0.13
C ILE A 74 11.57 -4.21 -1.04
N GLN A 75 11.43 -3.49 -2.16
CA GLN A 75 12.31 -3.67 -3.30
C GLN A 75 13.75 -3.32 -2.96
N ASP A 76 13.94 -2.26 -2.18
CA ASP A 76 15.25 -1.77 -1.80
C ASP A 76 15.95 -2.70 -0.80
N ARG A 77 15.33 -2.90 0.36
CA ARG A 77 15.97 -3.56 1.49
C ARG A 77 15.66 -5.05 1.58
N GLY A 78 14.49 -5.46 1.11
CA GLY A 78 14.06 -6.85 1.19
C GLY A 78 14.54 -7.67 0.00
N LEU A 79 14.20 -7.22 -1.19
CA LEU A 79 14.50 -7.96 -2.43
C LEU A 79 15.78 -7.52 -3.10
N HIS A 80 16.37 -6.42 -2.65
CA HIS A 80 17.61 -5.87 -3.20
C HIS A 80 17.53 -5.62 -4.71
N ASN A 81 16.34 -5.22 -5.16
CA ASN A 81 16.13 -4.88 -6.56
C ASN A 81 16.24 -3.36 -6.69
N LEU A 82 17.44 -2.89 -6.94
CA LEU A 82 17.75 -1.46 -6.97
C LEU A 82 16.93 -0.70 -8.01
N GLU A 83 16.85 -1.26 -9.21
CA GLU A 83 16.12 -0.60 -10.30
C GLU A 83 14.63 -0.43 -9.96
N ALA A 84 14.00 -1.49 -9.46
CA ALA A 84 12.60 -1.43 -9.06
C ALA A 84 12.39 -0.48 -7.87
N ALA A 85 13.35 -0.46 -6.94
CA ALA A 85 13.28 0.44 -5.79
C ALA A 85 13.32 1.91 -6.23
N VAL A 86 14.23 2.24 -7.13
CA VAL A 86 14.35 3.61 -7.65
C VAL A 86 13.04 4.04 -8.32
N ALA A 87 12.48 3.18 -9.17
CA ALA A 87 11.24 3.48 -9.85
C ALA A 87 10.10 3.68 -8.84
N ALA A 88 10.05 2.84 -7.81
CA ALA A 88 8.99 2.89 -6.80
C ALA A 88 9.10 4.15 -5.93
N TYR A 89 10.31 4.54 -5.52
CA TYR A 89 10.49 5.78 -4.77
C TYR A 89 10.11 7.01 -5.62
N LYS A 90 10.48 7.02 -6.89
CA LYS A 90 10.09 8.11 -7.79
C LYS A 90 8.57 8.19 -7.91
N LYS A 91 7.89 7.05 -7.90
CA LYS A 91 6.44 7.00 -7.96
C LYS A 91 5.81 7.65 -6.73
N VAL A 92 6.36 7.40 -5.54
CA VAL A 92 5.89 8.03 -4.31
C VAL A 92 5.99 9.56 -4.43
N ILE A 93 7.13 10.04 -4.88
CA ILE A 93 7.36 11.48 -5.02
C ILE A 93 6.37 12.11 -6.00
N ALA A 94 6.17 11.45 -7.14
CA ALA A 94 5.24 11.95 -8.16
C ALA A 94 3.80 11.97 -7.65
N LEU A 95 3.37 10.91 -6.96
CA LEU A 95 2.02 10.83 -6.42
C LEU A 95 1.78 11.85 -5.31
N ALA A 96 2.84 12.22 -4.59
CA ALA A 96 2.76 13.25 -3.56
C ALA A 96 2.83 14.66 -4.16
N GLY A 97 2.91 14.78 -5.48
CA GLY A 97 2.98 16.07 -6.16
C GLY A 97 4.27 16.82 -5.93
N TYR A 98 5.35 16.09 -5.64
CA TYR A 98 6.67 16.66 -5.35
C TYR A 98 6.66 17.58 -4.12
N ASP A 99 5.70 17.35 -3.22
CA ASP A 99 5.53 18.20 -2.04
C ASP A 99 6.58 17.86 -0.97
N GLY A 100 7.55 18.75 -0.78
CA GLY A 100 8.60 18.57 0.21
C GLY A 100 8.09 18.55 1.65
N GLY A 101 6.88 19.05 1.91
CA GLY A 101 6.26 18.98 3.23
C GLY A 101 5.56 17.66 3.51
N ASN A 102 5.41 16.80 2.50
CA ASN A 102 4.80 15.50 2.68
C ASN A 102 5.84 14.52 3.22
N ALA A 103 5.52 13.86 4.33
CA ALA A 103 6.45 12.96 5.01
C ALA A 103 6.87 11.78 4.12
N HIS A 104 5.95 11.22 3.34
CA HIS A 104 6.26 10.10 2.47
C HIS A 104 7.16 10.53 1.31
N CYS A 105 6.90 11.72 0.77
CA CYS A 105 7.73 12.29 -0.29
C CYS A 105 9.15 12.52 0.22
N ALA A 106 9.28 13.11 1.41
CA ALA A 106 10.58 13.37 2.04
C ALA A 106 11.35 12.07 2.27
N ALA A 107 10.67 11.04 2.78
CA ALA A 107 11.29 9.75 3.02
C ALA A 107 11.76 9.10 1.71
N ALA A 108 10.96 9.21 0.66
CA ALA A 108 11.34 8.66 -0.64
C ALA A 108 12.55 9.38 -1.23
N ARG A 109 12.61 10.70 -1.10
CA ARG A 109 13.75 11.48 -1.58
C ARG A 109 15.04 11.10 -0.83
N GLU A 110 14.94 10.98 0.48
CA GLU A 110 16.09 10.58 1.30
C GLU A 110 16.59 9.19 0.89
N ALA A 111 15.66 8.25 0.68
CA ALA A 111 16.03 6.92 0.26
C ALA A 111 16.69 6.90 -1.12
N LEU A 112 16.18 7.72 -2.06
CA LEU A 112 16.78 7.84 -3.38
C LEU A 112 18.18 8.39 -3.30
N ASP A 113 18.39 9.41 -2.48
CA ASP A 113 19.72 10.00 -2.30
C ASP A 113 20.72 8.96 -1.77
N GLU A 114 20.28 8.15 -0.82
CA GLU A 114 21.13 7.07 -0.29
C GLU A 114 21.47 6.06 -1.38
N LEU A 115 20.51 5.69 -2.21
CA LEU A 115 20.75 4.73 -3.29
C LEU A 115 21.71 5.29 -4.33
N VAL A 116 21.58 6.55 -4.66
CA VAL A 116 22.49 7.21 -5.60
C VAL A 116 23.91 7.24 -5.04
N GLN A 117 24.07 7.51 -3.75
CA GLN A 117 25.39 7.57 -3.13
C GLN A 117 26.05 6.20 -3.07
N LYS A 118 25.27 5.13 -2.95
CA LYS A 118 25.81 3.77 -2.91
C LYS A 118 26.17 3.26 -4.29
N ALA A 119 25.54 3.82 -5.29
CA ALA A 119 25.80 3.42 -6.68
C ALA A 119 27.12 4.05 -7.14
#